data_85ae0a6b9b5d33978af2ad3372b62463
#
_entry.id   85ae0a6b9b5d33978af2ad3372b62463
#
_cell.length_a   1.000
_cell.length_b   1.000
_cell.length_c   1.000
_cell.angle_alpha   90.00
_cell.angle_beta   90.00
_cell.angle_gamma   90.00
#
_symmetry.space_group_name_H-M   'P 1'
#
loop_
_entity.id
_entity.type
_entity.pdbx_description
1 polymer ?
#
loop_
_entity_poly.entity_id
_entity_poly.type
_entity_poly.pdbx_seq_one_letter_code
_entity_poly.pdbx_strand_id
1 'polypeptide(L)'
;MASTGERLAIPLRDGDSLEAELFMPGPGEQVGNATGEAGLHPGVLVLHESFGVNDDMRRIASRFAKEGYAVLLPNLFSHGSRIVCLSRVMTDMVRGSIDREIADILASREALAAREDVDADRIAVAGFCLGGGFALIAATKPGFKAAAVNYGDVPKGRAKLDGVCPVVGSFGSKDRMFGRNMAERLEAHLQALGVDHDIQTYDGAGHSFFSQHEGWQGWLARMPTPMMVGPDASAAEDGWRRMLGFFEEHVGGGAS
;
A
#
# COMPACT_ATOMS: atom_id res chain seq x y z
N MET A 1 7.06 -20.12 5.83
CA MET A 1 7.51 -18.95 6.64
C MET A 1 7.67 -17.80 5.67
N ALA A 2 7.12 -16.61 5.98
CA ALA A 2 7.40 -15.42 5.18
C ALA A 2 8.90 -15.11 5.25
N SER A 3 9.54 -14.74 4.12
CA SER A 3 10.93 -14.31 4.16
C SER A 3 11.00 -13.01 4.98
N THR A 4 11.97 -12.91 5.87
CA THR A 4 12.27 -11.64 6.55
C THR A 4 13.10 -10.79 5.61
N GLY A 5 12.64 -9.55 5.36
CA GLY A 5 13.40 -8.57 4.60
C GLY A 5 14.68 -8.13 5.33
N GLU A 6 15.58 -7.49 4.60
CA GLU A 6 16.72 -6.78 5.18
C GLU A 6 16.20 -5.59 6.00
N ARG A 7 16.66 -5.47 7.26
CA ARG A 7 16.23 -4.36 8.12
C ARG A 7 17.04 -3.11 7.84
N LEU A 8 16.35 -1.99 7.68
CA LEU A 8 16.93 -0.69 7.40
C LEU A 8 16.41 0.33 8.42
N ALA A 9 17.23 1.36 8.67
CA ALA A 9 16.83 2.57 9.38
C ALA A 9 16.88 3.74 8.40
N ILE A 10 15.74 4.37 8.14
CA ILE A 10 15.60 5.52 7.24
C ILE A 10 15.74 6.79 8.07
N PRO A 11 16.77 7.63 7.83
CA PRO A 11 16.93 8.88 8.55
C PRO A 11 15.79 9.85 8.21
N LEU A 12 15.21 10.48 9.22
CA LEU A 12 14.15 11.48 9.10
C LEU A 12 14.70 12.90 9.31
N ARG A 13 13.97 13.90 8.81
CA ARG A 13 14.40 15.31 8.87
C ARG A 13 14.49 15.88 10.27
N ASP A 14 13.75 15.33 11.22
CA ASP A 14 13.78 15.72 12.64
C ASP A 14 14.94 15.09 13.45
N GLY A 15 15.79 14.30 12.79
CA GLY A 15 16.92 13.58 13.40
C GLY A 15 16.54 12.22 13.99
N ASP A 16 15.28 11.82 13.89
CA ASP A 16 14.78 10.49 14.22
C ASP A 16 15.04 9.51 13.06
N SER A 17 14.68 8.25 13.22
CA SER A 17 14.78 7.23 12.17
C SER A 17 13.52 6.37 12.12
N LEU A 18 13.12 6.01 10.90
CA LEU A 18 12.02 5.09 10.64
C LEU A 18 12.57 3.69 10.35
N GLU A 19 12.10 2.70 11.09
CA GLU A 19 12.42 1.31 10.78
C GLU A 19 11.73 0.86 9.49
N ALA A 20 12.41 0.07 8.66
CA ALA A 20 11.84 -0.51 7.45
C ALA A 20 12.44 -1.90 7.17
N GLU A 21 11.74 -2.69 6.36
CA GLU A 21 12.23 -3.96 5.82
C GLU A 21 12.26 -3.88 4.29
N LEU A 22 13.41 -4.24 3.71
CA LEU A 22 13.63 -4.26 2.26
C LEU A 22 13.56 -5.71 1.76
N PHE A 23 12.80 -5.93 0.69
CA PHE A 23 12.69 -7.22 0.01
C PHE A 23 13.11 -7.01 -1.45
N MET A 24 14.18 -7.67 -1.85
CA MET A 24 14.68 -7.61 -3.23
C MET A 24 14.20 -8.83 -4.03
N PRO A 25 13.99 -8.66 -5.34
CA PRO A 25 13.74 -9.78 -6.24
C PRO A 25 14.87 -10.81 -6.22
N GLY A 26 14.50 -12.06 -6.37
CA GLY A 26 15.48 -13.14 -6.56
C GLY A 26 16.12 -13.09 -7.96
N PRO A 27 17.21 -13.85 -8.18
CA PRO A 27 17.84 -13.96 -9.48
C PRO A 27 16.83 -14.45 -10.54
N GLY A 28 16.60 -13.64 -11.59
CA GLY A 28 15.67 -13.95 -12.68
C GLY A 28 14.22 -13.53 -12.45
N GLU A 29 13.87 -12.97 -11.30
CA GLU A 29 12.57 -12.35 -11.04
C GLU A 29 12.56 -10.94 -11.66
N GLN A 30 11.72 -10.72 -12.66
CA GLN A 30 11.59 -9.46 -13.40
C GLN A 30 10.12 -9.13 -13.63
N VAL A 31 9.77 -7.86 -13.61
CA VAL A 31 8.41 -7.39 -13.93
C VAL A 31 8.18 -7.51 -15.43
N GLY A 32 7.28 -8.42 -15.84
CA GLY A 32 6.93 -8.61 -17.24
C GLY A 32 8.14 -8.90 -18.14
N ASN A 33 8.06 -8.50 -19.41
CA ASN A 33 9.18 -8.55 -20.37
C ASN A 33 10.01 -7.26 -20.41
N ALA A 34 9.80 -6.36 -19.47
CA ALA A 34 10.43 -5.06 -19.45
C ALA A 34 11.89 -5.17 -18.98
N THR A 35 12.79 -5.19 -19.95
CA THR A 35 14.17 -4.77 -19.74
C THR A 35 14.17 -3.25 -19.54
N GLY A 36 13.94 -2.77 -18.32
CA GLY A 36 14.41 -1.45 -17.93
C GLY A 36 15.91 -1.33 -18.23
N GLU A 37 16.47 -0.15 -18.22
CA GLU A 37 17.92 0.01 -18.36
C GLU A 37 18.62 -1.05 -17.51
N ALA A 38 19.53 -1.80 -18.11
CA ALA A 38 20.01 -3.11 -17.66
C ALA A 38 20.21 -3.20 -16.13
N GLY A 39 19.34 -3.91 -15.45
CA GLY A 39 19.52 -4.33 -14.06
C GLY A 39 18.79 -3.53 -12.99
N LEU A 40 18.01 -2.47 -13.31
CA LEU A 40 17.24 -1.73 -12.33
C LEU A 40 15.83 -2.31 -12.14
N HIS A 41 15.41 -2.47 -10.87
CA HIS A 41 14.07 -2.93 -10.52
C HIS A 41 13.09 -1.76 -10.33
N PRO A 42 11.83 -1.88 -10.77
CA PRO A 42 10.79 -0.96 -10.33
C PRO A 42 10.56 -1.13 -8.83
N GLY A 43 10.21 -0.03 -8.14
CA GLY A 43 10.01 -0.02 -6.70
C GLY A 43 8.55 -0.12 -6.29
N VAL A 44 8.27 -0.77 -5.15
CA VAL A 44 6.96 -0.72 -4.49
C VAL A 44 7.14 -0.37 -3.02
N LEU A 45 6.50 0.70 -2.57
CA LEU A 45 6.36 1.00 -1.16
C LEU A 45 5.09 0.34 -0.61
N VAL A 46 5.21 -0.60 0.33
CA VAL A 46 4.08 -1.30 0.95
C VAL A 46 3.74 -0.67 2.29
N LEU A 47 2.51 -0.14 2.43
CA LEU A 47 2.03 0.49 3.65
C LEU A 47 1.12 -0.46 4.42
N HIS A 48 1.50 -0.72 5.67
CA HIS A 48 0.89 -1.73 6.53
C HIS A 48 -0.49 -1.32 7.09
N GLU A 49 -1.24 -2.31 7.52
CA GLU A 49 -2.49 -2.16 8.27
C GLU A 49 -2.26 -1.62 9.70
N SER A 50 -3.33 -1.35 10.43
CA SER A 50 -3.29 -0.88 11.83
C SER A 50 -2.55 -1.81 12.79
N PHE A 51 -2.28 -3.05 12.39
CA PHE A 51 -1.48 -4.00 13.15
C PHE A 51 0.05 -3.81 13.01
N GLY A 52 0.51 -2.84 12.19
CA GLY A 52 1.93 -2.60 11.95
C GLY A 52 2.57 -3.67 11.07
N VAL A 53 3.90 -3.68 11.04
CA VAL A 53 4.67 -4.70 10.32
C VAL A 53 4.55 -6.04 11.04
N ASN A 54 3.92 -7.01 10.39
CA ASN A 54 3.70 -8.38 10.86
C ASN A 54 4.00 -9.38 9.73
N ASP A 55 3.86 -10.68 10.00
CA ASP A 55 4.19 -11.71 9.02
C ASP A 55 3.29 -11.69 7.79
N ASP A 56 2.07 -11.19 7.93
CA ASP A 56 1.15 -11.03 6.79
C ASP A 56 1.60 -9.89 5.87
N MET A 57 2.03 -8.75 6.43
CA MET A 57 2.62 -7.66 5.63
C MET A 57 3.94 -8.09 4.97
N ARG A 58 4.77 -8.90 5.65
CA ARG A 58 5.99 -9.49 5.06
C ARG A 58 5.65 -10.45 3.92
N ARG A 59 4.59 -11.25 4.05
CA ARG A 59 4.08 -12.13 2.97
C ARG A 59 3.65 -11.31 1.75
N ILE A 60 2.94 -10.21 1.96
CA ILE A 60 2.53 -9.28 0.91
C ILE A 60 3.76 -8.66 0.23
N ALA A 61 4.71 -8.13 0.99
CA ALA A 61 5.95 -7.56 0.46
C ALA A 61 6.76 -8.61 -0.32
N SER A 62 6.89 -9.83 0.22
CA SER A 62 7.57 -10.93 -0.47
C SER A 62 6.88 -11.34 -1.76
N ARG A 63 5.55 -11.21 -1.86
CA ARG A 63 4.83 -11.50 -3.11
C ARG A 63 5.20 -10.49 -4.20
N PHE A 64 5.22 -9.20 -3.90
CA PHE A 64 5.70 -8.19 -4.86
C PHE A 64 7.16 -8.42 -5.26
N ALA A 65 8.04 -8.79 -4.31
CA ALA A 65 9.43 -9.07 -4.64
C ALA A 65 9.59 -10.24 -5.62
N LYS A 66 8.79 -11.30 -5.47
CA LYS A 66 8.74 -12.43 -6.42
C LYS A 66 8.25 -12.05 -7.81
N GLU A 67 7.47 -11.00 -7.91
CA GLU A 67 7.00 -10.43 -9.19
C GLU A 67 8.02 -9.42 -9.78
N GLY A 68 9.23 -9.30 -9.18
CA GLY A 68 10.34 -8.52 -9.72
C GLY A 68 10.46 -7.08 -9.20
N TYR A 69 9.66 -6.69 -8.22
CA TYR A 69 9.73 -5.37 -7.61
C TYR A 69 10.72 -5.30 -6.44
N ALA A 70 11.52 -4.25 -6.35
CA ALA A 70 12.20 -3.89 -5.10
C ALA A 70 11.18 -3.30 -4.12
N VAL A 71 11.01 -3.94 -2.96
CA VAL A 71 9.91 -3.60 -2.04
C VAL A 71 10.44 -3.04 -0.74
N LEU A 72 9.97 -1.86 -0.34
CA LEU A 72 10.23 -1.30 0.98
C LEU A 72 8.95 -1.30 1.81
N LEU A 73 9.03 -1.88 3.01
CA LEU A 73 7.96 -1.97 4.00
C LEU A 73 8.33 -1.14 5.23
N PRO A 74 7.99 0.17 5.28
CA PRO A 74 8.27 1.02 6.43
C PRO A 74 7.35 0.69 7.61
N ASN A 75 7.89 0.79 8.82
CA ASN A 75 7.13 0.67 10.06
C ASN A 75 6.68 2.05 10.54
N LEU A 76 5.54 2.53 10.09
CA LEU A 76 4.98 3.85 10.46
C LEU A 76 4.68 3.99 11.97
N PHE A 77 4.85 2.91 12.75
CA PHE A 77 4.67 2.89 14.19
C PHE A 77 5.99 2.79 14.97
N SER A 78 7.15 3.02 14.34
CA SER A 78 8.47 2.93 14.98
C SER A 78 8.86 4.14 15.85
N HIS A 79 8.07 5.23 15.83
CA HIS A 79 8.32 6.44 16.64
C HIS A 79 8.01 6.29 18.15
N GLY A 80 7.98 5.10 18.71
CA GLY A 80 7.71 4.85 20.11
C GLY A 80 6.89 3.59 20.37
N SER A 81 6.11 3.56 21.46
CA SER A 81 5.27 2.39 21.68
C SER A 81 4.14 2.34 20.64
N ARG A 82 3.91 1.14 20.09
CA ARG A 82 2.89 0.89 19.06
C ARG A 82 1.50 1.42 19.44
N ILE A 83 1.11 1.28 20.72
CA ILE A 83 -0.19 1.75 21.21
C ILE A 83 -0.29 3.28 21.12
N VAL A 84 0.78 3.98 21.52
CA VAL A 84 0.84 5.44 21.45
C VAL A 84 0.84 5.91 19.99
N CYS A 85 1.62 5.27 19.11
CA CYS A 85 1.65 5.60 17.70
C CYS A 85 0.27 5.37 17.04
N LEU A 86 -0.38 4.23 17.29
CA LEU A 86 -1.70 3.95 16.73
C LEU A 86 -2.76 4.95 17.24
N SER A 87 -2.77 5.27 18.54
CA SER A 87 -3.72 6.25 19.10
C SER A 87 -3.53 7.65 18.52
N ARG A 88 -2.26 8.05 18.29
CA ARG A 88 -1.94 9.31 17.61
C ARG A 88 -2.44 9.30 16.18
N VAL A 89 -2.08 8.30 15.39
CA VAL A 89 -2.51 8.15 13.99
C VAL A 89 -4.03 8.20 13.86
N MET A 90 -4.76 7.47 14.72
CA MET A 90 -6.23 7.52 14.71
C MET A 90 -6.78 8.91 15.06
N THR A 91 -6.13 9.62 15.97
CA THR A 91 -6.50 10.99 16.34
C THR A 91 -6.24 11.95 15.18
N ASP A 92 -5.09 11.82 14.52
CA ASP A 92 -4.66 12.67 13.41
C ASP A 92 -5.53 12.43 12.16
N MET A 93 -5.93 11.19 11.89
CA MET A 93 -6.93 10.87 10.86
C MET A 93 -8.27 11.58 11.11
N VAL A 94 -8.78 11.52 12.36
CA VAL A 94 -10.04 12.20 12.72
C VAL A 94 -9.92 13.72 12.56
N ARG A 95 -8.75 14.29 12.89
CA ARG A 95 -8.46 15.72 12.74
C ARG A 95 -8.11 16.12 11.30
N GLY A 96 -7.80 15.15 10.43
CA GLY A 96 -7.34 15.37 9.06
C GLY A 96 -5.90 15.91 8.98
N SER A 97 -5.08 15.67 9.98
CA SER A 97 -3.68 16.13 10.11
C SER A 97 -2.73 14.92 10.07
N ILE A 98 -2.58 14.30 8.91
CA ILE A 98 -1.69 13.14 8.67
C ILE A 98 -0.35 13.53 8.05
N ASP A 99 0.08 14.77 8.25
CA ASP A 99 1.27 15.33 7.57
C ASP A 99 2.55 14.59 7.95
N ARG A 100 2.65 14.10 9.20
CA ARG A 100 3.82 13.33 9.66
C ARG A 100 3.89 11.98 8.96
N GLU A 101 2.80 11.24 8.92
CA GLU A 101 2.73 9.94 8.26
C GLU A 101 3.05 10.07 6.77
N ILE A 102 2.56 11.12 6.12
CA ILE A 102 2.91 11.40 4.72
C ILE A 102 4.38 11.76 4.57
N ALA A 103 4.97 12.54 5.48
CA ALA A 103 6.40 12.85 5.46
C ALA A 103 7.26 11.58 5.62
N ASP A 104 6.90 10.67 6.51
CA ASP A 104 7.58 9.38 6.72
C ASP A 104 7.49 8.48 5.46
N ILE A 105 6.33 8.47 4.80
CA ILE A 105 6.10 7.73 3.54
C ILE A 105 6.96 8.32 2.42
N LEU A 106 7.06 9.64 2.32
CA LEU A 106 7.89 10.29 1.31
C LEU A 106 9.39 10.06 1.57
N ALA A 107 9.84 10.12 2.83
CA ALA A 107 11.21 9.77 3.19
C ALA A 107 11.53 8.31 2.83
N SER A 108 10.56 7.40 3.03
CA SER A 108 10.70 6.00 2.64
C SER A 108 10.79 5.83 1.12
N ARG A 109 9.98 6.58 0.36
CA ARG A 109 10.08 6.61 -1.11
C ARG A 109 11.43 7.11 -1.58
N GLU A 110 11.95 8.19 -0.98
CA GLU A 110 13.27 8.74 -1.31
C GLU A 110 14.39 7.75 -0.99
N ALA A 111 14.31 7.03 0.16
CA ALA A 111 15.27 6.01 0.52
C ALA A 111 15.27 4.82 -0.47
N LEU A 112 14.10 4.41 -0.96
CA LEU A 112 14.00 3.38 -2.00
C LEU A 112 14.57 3.88 -3.34
N ALA A 113 14.25 5.11 -3.74
CA ALA A 113 14.69 5.73 -4.98
C ALA A 113 16.22 6.01 -5.04
N ALA A 114 16.85 6.17 -3.88
CA ALA A 114 18.30 6.42 -3.80
C ALA A 114 19.15 5.15 -3.96
N ARG A 115 18.54 3.99 -4.10
CA ARG A 115 19.27 2.72 -4.29
C ARG A 115 19.76 2.59 -5.71
N GLU A 116 20.96 2.05 -5.88
CA GLU A 116 21.61 1.81 -7.16
C GLU A 116 20.95 0.70 -7.99
N ASP A 117 20.15 -0.18 -7.33
CA ASP A 117 19.44 -1.30 -7.94
C ASP A 117 17.95 -1.02 -8.18
N VAL A 118 17.48 0.23 -7.96
CA VAL A 118 16.09 0.65 -8.13
C VAL A 118 15.97 1.79 -9.13
N ASP A 119 14.98 1.69 -10.00
CA ASP A 119 14.62 2.78 -10.91
C ASP A 119 13.76 3.81 -10.17
N ALA A 120 14.36 4.98 -9.89
CA ALA A 120 13.73 6.05 -9.14
C ALA A 120 12.48 6.65 -9.83
N ASP A 121 12.36 6.48 -11.15
CA ASP A 121 11.22 6.95 -11.95
C ASP A 121 10.08 5.93 -12.06
N ARG A 122 10.27 4.71 -11.53
CA ARG A 122 9.30 3.60 -11.59
C ARG A 122 8.94 3.09 -10.20
N ILE A 123 8.39 3.98 -9.35
CA ILE A 123 7.98 3.62 -7.98
C ILE A 123 6.47 3.74 -7.82
N ALA A 124 5.85 2.66 -7.34
CA ALA A 124 4.44 2.60 -6.93
C ALA A 124 4.30 2.57 -5.40
N VAL A 125 3.10 2.84 -4.92
CA VAL A 125 2.72 2.66 -3.51
C VAL A 125 1.53 1.73 -3.39
N ALA A 126 1.60 0.71 -2.53
CA ALA A 126 0.49 -0.20 -2.24
C ALA A 126 0.14 -0.13 -0.75
N GLY A 127 -1.08 0.26 -0.43
CA GLY A 127 -1.54 0.37 0.95
C GLY A 127 -2.72 -0.54 1.27
N PHE A 128 -2.77 -1.00 2.52
CA PHE A 128 -3.78 -1.94 3.02
C PHE A 128 -4.44 -1.38 4.28
N CYS A 129 -5.77 -1.36 4.34
CA CYS A 129 -6.55 -0.79 5.46
C CYS A 129 -6.17 0.68 5.72
N LEU A 130 -5.64 0.98 6.90
CA LEU A 130 -5.06 2.29 7.26
C LEU A 130 -4.03 2.75 6.22
N GLY A 131 -3.10 1.84 5.84
CA GLY A 131 -2.12 2.09 4.80
C GLY A 131 -2.73 2.41 3.43
N GLY A 132 -3.93 1.88 3.12
CA GLY A 132 -4.66 2.19 1.89
C GLY A 132 -5.08 3.66 1.81
N GLY A 133 -5.58 4.21 2.92
CA GLY A 133 -5.88 5.65 3.00
C GLY A 133 -4.63 6.52 2.89
N PHE A 134 -3.52 6.10 3.52
CA PHE A 134 -2.24 6.80 3.41
C PHE A 134 -1.67 6.72 1.99
N ALA A 135 -1.73 5.56 1.33
CA ALA A 135 -1.28 5.39 -0.05
C ALA A 135 -2.01 6.35 -1.00
N LEU A 136 -3.33 6.49 -0.83
CA LEU A 136 -4.14 7.40 -1.63
C LEU A 136 -3.70 8.87 -1.48
N ILE A 137 -3.43 9.31 -0.26
CA ILE A 137 -2.98 10.69 -0.03
C ILE A 137 -1.50 10.88 -0.43
N ALA A 138 -0.63 9.90 -0.17
CA ALA A 138 0.76 9.95 -0.62
C ALA A 138 0.88 10.00 -2.15
N ALA A 139 -0.03 9.32 -2.86
CA ALA A 139 -0.11 9.31 -4.32
C ALA A 139 -0.40 10.68 -4.96
N THR A 140 -0.86 11.66 -4.17
CA THR A 140 -1.00 13.06 -4.63
C THR A 140 0.33 13.82 -4.66
N LYS A 141 1.40 13.23 -4.09
CA LYS A 141 2.72 13.83 -4.02
C LYS A 141 3.59 13.35 -5.19
N PRO A 142 4.52 14.17 -5.68
CA PRO A 142 5.41 13.76 -6.76
C PRO A 142 6.21 12.51 -6.41
N GLY A 143 6.49 11.71 -7.43
CA GLY A 143 7.42 10.58 -7.33
C GLY A 143 6.78 9.20 -7.31
N PHE A 144 5.47 9.07 -7.10
CA PHE A 144 4.75 7.83 -7.35
C PHE A 144 4.12 7.84 -8.75
N LYS A 145 4.23 6.72 -9.47
CA LYS A 145 3.66 6.54 -10.82
C LYS A 145 2.34 5.78 -10.80
N ALA A 146 2.09 4.98 -9.75
CA ALA A 146 0.84 4.29 -9.52
C ALA A 146 0.59 4.08 -8.03
N ALA A 147 -0.66 3.94 -7.64
CA ALA A 147 -1.06 3.62 -6.28
C ALA A 147 -2.08 2.47 -6.25
N ALA A 148 -1.93 1.55 -5.29
CA ALA A 148 -2.93 0.55 -4.96
C ALA A 148 -3.59 0.86 -3.61
N VAL A 149 -4.92 1.00 -3.62
CA VAL A 149 -5.73 1.33 -2.45
C VAL A 149 -6.61 0.12 -2.11
N ASN A 150 -6.17 -0.67 -1.13
CA ASN A 150 -6.89 -1.87 -0.72
C ASN A 150 -7.69 -1.58 0.55
N TYR A 151 -9.02 -1.59 0.44
CA TYR A 151 -9.99 -1.31 1.51
C TYR A 151 -9.60 -0.13 2.43
N GLY A 152 -9.03 0.92 1.83
CA GLY A 152 -8.60 2.13 2.52
C GLY A 152 -9.71 3.16 2.70
N ASP A 153 -9.45 4.15 3.59
CA ASP A 153 -10.32 5.33 3.69
C ASP A 153 -10.18 6.22 2.45
N VAL A 154 -11.31 6.77 2.01
CA VAL A 154 -11.38 7.69 0.88
C VAL A 154 -11.91 9.04 1.36
N PRO A 155 -11.19 10.14 1.15
CA PRO A 155 -11.61 11.45 1.61
C PRO A 155 -12.95 11.87 0.98
N LYS A 156 -13.77 12.59 1.75
CA LYS A 156 -15.07 13.10 1.26
C LYS A 156 -14.88 14.18 0.20
N GLY A 157 -13.85 14.99 0.32
CA GLY A 157 -13.58 16.11 -0.60
C GLY A 157 -12.60 15.71 -1.69
N ARG A 158 -13.02 15.82 -2.96
CA ARG A 158 -12.20 15.52 -4.14
C ARG A 158 -10.89 16.30 -4.20
N ALA A 159 -10.90 17.58 -3.78
CA ALA A 159 -9.71 18.44 -3.80
C ALA A 159 -8.51 17.87 -3.00
N LYS A 160 -8.76 16.93 -2.07
CA LYS A 160 -7.68 16.21 -1.39
C LYS A 160 -6.93 15.22 -2.29
N LEU A 161 -7.45 14.94 -3.48
CA LEU A 161 -6.86 14.02 -4.46
C LEU A 161 -6.30 14.77 -5.69
N ASP A 162 -6.21 16.10 -5.65
CA ASP A 162 -5.60 16.86 -6.73
C ASP A 162 -4.14 16.45 -6.92
N GLY A 163 -3.76 16.12 -8.16
CA GLY A 163 -2.44 15.62 -8.51
C GLY A 163 -2.17 14.13 -8.22
N VAL A 164 -3.20 13.36 -7.86
CA VAL A 164 -3.06 11.91 -7.64
C VAL A 164 -2.59 11.20 -8.92
N CYS A 165 -1.64 10.29 -8.79
CA CYS A 165 -1.22 9.42 -9.89
C CYS A 165 -2.29 8.35 -10.20
N PRO A 166 -2.16 7.54 -11.28
CA PRO A 166 -3.05 6.41 -11.57
C PRO A 166 -3.31 5.49 -10.37
N VAL A 167 -4.56 5.03 -10.20
CA VAL A 167 -5.00 4.30 -9.00
C VAL A 167 -5.71 3.00 -9.34
N VAL A 168 -5.24 1.88 -8.77
CA VAL A 168 -6.03 0.65 -8.67
C VAL A 168 -6.63 0.52 -7.28
N GLY A 169 -7.89 0.12 -7.16
CA GLY A 169 -8.58 0.03 -5.87
C GLY A 169 -9.36 -1.26 -5.70
N SER A 170 -9.24 -1.87 -4.52
CA SER A 170 -9.91 -3.13 -4.18
C SER A 170 -10.70 -2.98 -2.87
N PHE A 171 -12.03 -3.17 -2.94
CA PHE A 171 -12.94 -2.97 -1.81
C PHE A 171 -13.91 -4.13 -1.64
N GLY A 172 -14.27 -4.46 -0.41
CA GLY A 172 -15.27 -5.48 -0.13
C GLY A 172 -16.68 -4.90 -0.01
N SER A 173 -17.70 -5.54 -0.62
CA SER A 173 -19.10 -5.06 -0.54
C SER A 173 -19.68 -5.12 0.88
N LYS A 174 -19.12 -5.97 1.75
CA LYS A 174 -19.52 -6.10 3.16
C LYS A 174 -18.64 -5.30 4.12
N ASP A 175 -17.61 -4.62 3.61
CA ASP A 175 -16.75 -3.77 4.42
C ASP A 175 -17.53 -2.57 4.99
N ARG A 176 -17.37 -2.31 6.30
CA ARG A 176 -18.01 -1.20 7.03
C ARG A 176 -17.00 -0.42 7.88
N MET A 177 -15.70 -0.74 7.75
CA MET A 177 -14.66 -0.14 8.60
C MET A 177 -14.60 1.38 8.45
N PHE A 178 -14.50 1.87 7.21
CA PHE A 178 -14.42 3.31 6.91
C PHE A 178 -15.75 3.89 6.40
N GLY A 179 -16.83 3.11 6.47
CA GLY A 179 -18.15 3.51 6.00
C GLY A 179 -18.57 2.79 4.72
N ARG A 180 -19.65 3.28 4.12
CA ARG A 180 -20.19 2.71 2.88
C ARG A 180 -19.69 3.49 1.67
N ASN A 181 -19.71 2.83 0.52
CA ASN A 181 -19.48 3.45 -0.79
C ASN A 181 -18.08 4.07 -0.95
N MET A 182 -17.04 3.43 -0.34
CA MET A 182 -15.66 3.90 -0.53
C MET A 182 -15.20 3.72 -1.97
N ALA A 183 -15.51 2.58 -2.60
CA ALA A 183 -15.17 2.31 -4.00
C ALA A 183 -15.84 3.33 -4.93
N GLU A 184 -17.15 3.50 -4.83
CA GLU A 184 -17.92 4.41 -5.68
C GLU A 184 -17.47 5.87 -5.49
N ARG A 185 -17.11 6.25 -4.26
CA ARG A 185 -16.58 7.59 -3.98
C ARG A 185 -15.22 7.80 -4.65
N LEU A 186 -14.32 6.82 -4.52
CA LEU A 186 -12.99 6.89 -5.14
C LEU A 186 -13.12 6.96 -6.65
N GLU A 187 -13.88 6.06 -7.25
CA GLU A 187 -14.13 6.03 -8.69
C GLU A 187 -14.69 7.37 -9.20
N ALA A 188 -15.72 7.90 -8.53
CA ALA A 188 -16.30 9.19 -8.91
C ALA A 188 -15.29 10.36 -8.80
N HIS A 189 -14.39 10.33 -7.80
CA HIS A 189 -13.34 11.34 -7.69
C HIS A 189 -12.32 11.24 -8.81
N LEU A 190 -11.84 10.04 -9.12
CA LEU A 190 -10.83 9.79 -10.14
C LEU A 190 -11.37 10.08 -11.54
N GLN A 191 -12.61 9.68 -11.84
CA GLN A 191 -13.31 10.04 -13.08
C GLN A 191 -13.39 11.56 -13.28
N ALA A 192 -13.79 12.28 -12.22
CA ALA A 192 -13.91 13.74 -12.28
C ALA A 192 -12.55 14.47 -12.41
N LEU A 193 -11.45 13.83 -12.01
CA LEU A 193 -10.08 14.33 -12.17
C LEU A 193 -9.44 13.88 -13.50
N GLY A 194 -10.08 12.99 -14.25
CA GLY A 194 -9.53 12.42 -15.49
C GLY A 194 -8.30 11.54 -15.26
N VAL A 195 -8.19 10.94 -14.07
CA VAL A 195 -7.08 10.07 -13.68
C VAL A 195 -7.38 8.64 -14.10
N ASP A 196 -6.39 7.96 -14.66
CA ASP A 196 -6.50 6.53 -15.01
C ASP A 196 -6.70 5.68 -13.75
N HIS A 197 -7.65 4.75 -13.80
CA HIS A 197 -8.02 3.98 -12.61
C HIS A 197 -8.71 2.66 -12.94
N ASP A 198 -8.56 1.71 -12.02
CA ASP A 198 -9.23 0.41 -12.02
C ASP A 198 -9.79 0.13 -10.62
N ILE A 199 -11.07 0.43 -10.39
CA ILE A 199 -11.72 0.27 -9.07
C ILE A 199 -12.67 -0.92 -9.08
N GLN A 200 -12.43 -1.88 -8.17
CA GLN A 200 -13.22 -3.10 -8.06
C GLN A 200 -13.85 -3.26 -6.67
N THR A 201 -15.15 -3.54 -6.65
CA THR A 201 -15.87 -3.99 -5.46
C THR A 201 -16.11 -5.50 -5.55
N TYR A 202 -15.64 -6.25 -4.56
CA TYR A 202 -15.80 -7.70 -4.46
C TYR A 202 -17.03 -8.06 -3.65
N ASP A 203 -17.99 -8.71 -4.32
CA ASP A 203 -19.24 -9.10 -3.65
C ASP A 203 -18.99 -10.16 -2.59
N GLY A 204 -19.60 -9.95 -1.41
CA GLY A 204 -19.44 -10.84 -0.27
C GLY A 204 -18.15 -10.67 0.53
N ALA A 205 -17.10 -10.04 -0.01
CA ALA A 205 -15.85 -9.79 0.71
C ALA A 205 -16.03 -8.74 1.82
N GLY A 206 -15.34 -8.96 2.93
CA GLY A 206 -15.27 -8.04 4.07
C GLY A 206 -14.03 -7.16 4.04
N HIS A 207 -13.74 -6.49 5.18
CA HIS A 207 -12.51 -5.75 5.37
C HIS A 207 -11.30 -6.71 5.46
N SER A 208 -10.12 -6.28 5.01
CA SER A 208 -8.85 -7.03 5.07
C SER A 208 -8.88 -8.40 4.35
N PHE A 209 -9.59 -8.52 3.24
CA PHE A 209 -9.70 -9.78 2.52
C PHE A 209 -8.40 -10.29 1.87
N PHE A 210 -7.38 -9.42 1.66
CA PHE A 210 -6.02 -9.83 1.26
C PHE A 210 -5.23 -10.47 2.40
N SER A 211 -5.62 -10.21 3.65
CA SER A 211 -4.87 -10.61 4.84
C SER A 211 -5.25 -12.02 5.27
N GLN A 212 -4.25 -12.82 5.67
CA GLN A 212 -4.46 -14.21 6.11
C GLN A 212 -4.46 -14.35 7.64
N HIS A 213 -4.51 -13.25 8.37
CA HIS A 213 -4.48 -13.14 9.83
C HIS A 213 -4.38 -14.47 10.59
N GLU A 214 -3.19 -14.81 11.10
CA GLU A 214 -2.96 -15.99 11.92
C GLU A 214 -3.04 -15.65 13.43
N GLY A 215 -3.22 -16.68 14.28
CA GLY A 215 -3.22 -16.53 15.71
C GLY A 215 -4.42 -15.75 16.28
N TRP A 216 -4.19 -14.93 17.32
CA TRP A 216 -5.23 -14.17 17.99
C TRP A 216 -5.89 -13.11 17.09
N GLN A 217 -5.17 -12.57 16.12
CA GLN A 217 -5.68 -11.64 15.11
C GLN A 217 -6.70 -12.34 14.20
N GLY A 218 -6.40 -13.57 13.78
CA GLY A 218 -7.32 -14.39 13.00
C GLY A 218 -8.56 -14.81 13.80
N TRP A 219 -8.42 -15.01 15.12
CA TRP A 219 -9.57 -15.27 15.99
C TRP A 219 -10.48 -14.02 16.08
N LEU A 220 -9.92 -12.82 16.28
CA LEU A 220 -10.67 -11.56 16.25
C LEU A 220 -11.33 -11.30 14.89
N ALA A 221 -10.63 -11.60 13.80
CA ALA A 221 -11.15 -11.43 12.43
C ALA A 221 -12.34 -12.35 12.13
N ARG A 222 -12.43 -13.51 12.80
CA ARG A 222 -13.54 -14.46 12.65
C ARG A 222 -14.71 -14.20 13.61
N MET A 223 -14.58 -13.27 14.54
CA MET A 223 -15.72 -12.90 15.38
C MET A 223 -16.79 -12.22 14.52
N PRO A 224 -18.09 -12.51 14.76
CA PRO A 224 -19.17 -11.84 14.05
C PRO A 224 -19.22 -10.37 14.47
N THR A 225 -18.37 -9.56 13.87
CA THR A 225 -18.35 -8.12 14.05
C THR A 225 -19.11 -7.45 12.92
N PRO A 226 -19.75 -6.28 13.14
CA PRO A 226 -20.37 -5.53 12.07
C PRO A 226 -19.37 -5.05 10.98
N MET A 227 -18.07 -5.20 11.19
CA MET A 227 -17.02 -4.82 10.26
C MET A 227 -16.67 -5.92 9.26
N MET A 228 -17.09 -7.17 9.52
CA MET A 228 -16.84 -8.35 8.65
C MET A 228 -15.40 -8.41 8.11
N VAL A 229 -14.48 -8.56 9.05
CA VAL A 229 -13.05 -8.73 8.76
C VAL A 229 -12.78 -10.18 8.40
N GLY A 230 -11.96 -10.45 7.40
CA GLY A 230 -11.48 -11.79 7.16
C GLY A 230 -11.05 -12.07 5.73
N PRO A 231 -10.23 -13.11 5.53
CA PRO A 231 -9.72 -13.48 4.22
C PRO A 231 -10.83 -13.95 3.28
N ASP A 232 -10.71 -13.54 2.01
CA ASP A 232 -11.46 -14.08 0.89
C ASP A 232 -10.46 -14.39 -0.22
N ALA A 233 -10.16 -15.68 -0.42
CA ALA A 233 -9.12 -16.11 -1.33
C ALA A 233 -9.41 -15.75 -2.80
N SER A 234 -10.69 -15.79 -3.22
CA SER A 234 -11.08 -15.45 -4.57
C SER A 234 -10.94 -13.96 -4.85
N ALA A 235 -11.47 -13.12 -3.95
CA ALA A 235 -11.34 -11.68 -4.04
C ALA A 235 -9.87 -11.24 -3.95
N ALA A 236 -9.09 -11.87 -3.06
CA ALA A 236 -7.67 -11.57 -2.92
C ALA A 236 -6.86 -11.90 -4.18
N GLU A 237 -7.10 -13.07 -4.81
CA GLU A 237 -6.34 -13.47 -5.99
C GLU A 237 -6.69 -12.61 -7.21
N ASP A 238 -7.97 -12.27 -7.42
CA ASP A 238 -8.36 -11.34 -8.46
C ASP A 238 -7.79 -9.94 -8.21
N GLY A 239 -7.86 -9.44 -6.97
CA GLY A 239 -7.27 -8.17 -6.59
C GLY A 239 -5.76 -8.11 -6.82
N TRP A 240 -5.03 -9.20 -6.53
CA TRP A 240 -3.61 -9.33 -6.85
C TRP A 240 -3.36 -9.24 -8.35
N ARG A 241 -4.08 -10.00 -9.15
CA ARG A 241 -3.94 -10.00 -10.62
C ARG A 241 -4.16 -8.60 -11.20
N ARG A 242 -5.21 -7.89 -10.75
CA ARG A 242 -5.51 -6.51 -11.20
C ARG A 242 -4.43 -5.53 -10.76
N MET A 243 -4.01 -5.59 -9.50
CA MET A 243 -2.99 -4.71 -8.94
C MET A 243 -1.64 -4.89 -9.65
N LEU A 244 -1.21 -6.13 -9.88
CA LEU A 244 0.04 -6.42 -10.58
C LEU A 244 -0.03 -5.99 -12.05
N GLY A 245 -1.12 -6.27 -12.76
CA GLY A 245 -1.31 -5.82 -14.14
C GLY A 245 -1.31 -4.30 -14.27
N PHE A 246 -1.96 -3.60 -13.35
CA PHE A 246 -1.96 -2.14 -13.31
C PHE A 246 -0.56 -1.57 -13.01
N PHE A 247 0.18 -2.19 -12.10
CA PHE A 247 1.57 -1.79 -11.83
C PHE A 247 2.50 -2.11 -12.98
N GLU A 248 2.32 -3.23 -13.67
CA GLU A 248 3.08 -3.55 -14.88
C GLU A 248 2.88 -2.47 -15.97
N GLU A 249 1.66 -1.99 -16.16
CA GLU A 249 1.34 -0.92 -17.11
C GLU A 249 2.01 0.41 -16.75
N HIS A 250 1.99 0.81 -15.48
CA HIS A 250 2.42 2.16 -15.06
C HIS A 250 3.86 2.26 -14.56
N VAL A 251 4.45 1.14 -14.08
CA VAL A 251 5.82 1.10 -13.53
C VAL A 251 6.67 -0.06 -14.07
N GLY A 252 6.09 -0.96 -14.84
CA GLY A 252 6.79 -2.13 -15.37
C GLY A 252 7.74 -1.85 -16.54
N GLY A 253 7.77 -0.63 -17.09
CA GLY A 253 8.66 -0.28 -18.23
C GLY A 253 8.04 -0.63 -19.58
N GLY A 254 6.72 -0.58 -19.68
CA GLY A 254 6.03 -0.67 -20.98
C GLY A 254 6.53 0.44 -21.91
N ALA A 255 6.91 0.04 -23.11
CA ALA A 255 7.39 0.94 -24.14
C ALA A 255 6.37 2.06 -24.43
N SER A 256 6.80 3.29 -24.31
CA SER A 256 6.17 4.47 -24.92
C SER A 256 6.20 4.37 -26.43
#